data_814eda839c92dda576c3da55a513456c
#
_entry.id   814eda839c92dda576c3da55a513456c
#
_cell.length_a   1.000
_cell.length_b   1.000
_cell.length_c   1.000
_cell.angle_alpha   90.00
_cell.angle_beta   90.00
_cell.angle_gamma   90.00
#
_symmetry.space_group_name_H-M   'P 1'
#
loop_
_entity.id
_entity.type
_entity.pdbx_description
1 polymer ?
#
loop_
_entity_poly.entity_id
_entity_poly.type
_entity_poly.pdbx_seq_one_letter_code
_entity_poly.pdbx_strand_id
1 'polypeptide(L)'
;REAYGDLTAPRCANLRTGKWRYDTMKKYNRIFVIVLDSLGIGAMPDSERFGDTDVDTFGHILERMQTLDIPNLTRLGMLNLHCGGQMQPAAEPIGRFTRLAEASNGKDTMTGHWEMMGIKTEKPFKTFTEHGFPPELIAELEKQCGKKVIGNKSASGTEIIEELGEEEIKNGSMIVYTSAD
;
A
#
# COMPACT_ATOMS: atom_id res chain seq x y z
N ARG A 1 -7.94 24.70 -9.77
CA ARG A 1 -6.68 25.02 -10.51
C ARG A 1 -5.94 26.08 -9.73
N GLU A 2 -5.17 25.66 -8.71
CA GLU A 2 -4.13 26.52 -8.18
C GLU A 2 -3.19 25.70 -7.30
N ALA A 3 -1.91 25.83 -7.66
CA ALA A 3 -0.75 25.80 -6.80
C ALA A 3 -0.44 24.51 -6.03
N TYR A 4 0.22 23.59 -6.67
CA TYR A 4 1.19 22.76 -5.97
C TYR A 4 2.45 23.59 -5.79
N GLY A 5 2.62 24.09 -4.57
CA GLY A 5 3.80 24.81 -4.13
C GLY A 5 5.06 23.96 -4.20
N ASP A 6 6.13 24.66 -4.41
CA ASP A 6 7.52 24.26 -4.55
C ASP A 6 7.98 23.29 -3.43
N LEU A 7 7.89 21.99 -3.72
CA LEU A 7 8.57 20.98 -2.94
C LEU A 7 10.02 20.95 -3.40
N THR A 8 10.90 21.54 -2.61
CA THR A 8 12.36 21.42 -2.76
C THR A 8 12.84 20.02 -2.45
N ALA A 9 12.39 19.05 -3.25
CA ALA A 9 13.03 17.76 -3.34
C ALA A 9 14.23 17.87 -4.27
N PRO A 10 15.36 17.17 -4.01
CA PRO A 10 16.49 17.16 -4.92
C PRO A 10 16.01 16.75 -6.32
N ARG A 11 16.45 17.49 -7.32
CA ARG A 11 15.99 17.33 -8.71
C ARG A 11 16.42 15.97 -9.26
N CYS A 12 15.58 14.98 -9.08
CA CYS A 12 15.68 13.74 -9.82
C CYS A 12 15.01 13.93 -11.18
N ALA A 13 15.83 13.94 -12.21
CA ALA A 13 15.53 13.90 -13.62
C ALA A 13 14.37 14.80 -14.12
N ASN A 14 14.64 15.61 -15.12
CA ASN A 14 13.66 16.33 -15.93
C ASN A 14 12.55 15.38 -16.40
N LEU A 15 11.44 15.38 -15.72
CA LEU A 15 10.20 14.80 -16.23
C LEU A 15 9.82 15.62 -17.46
N ARG A 16 10.15 15.13 -18.64
CA ARG A 16 9.68 15.72 -19.90
C ARG A 16 8.16 15.58 -19.90
N THR A 17 7.46 16.69 -19.77
CA THR A 17 6.02 16.78 -20.00
C THR A 17 5.73 16.52 -21.47
N GLY A 18 5.64 15.26 -21.85
CA GLY A 18 5.24 14.86 -23.19
C GLY A 18 3.73 15.01 -23.33
N LYS A 19 3.27 15.81 -24.30
CA LYS A 19 1.87 15.76 -24.72
C LYS A 19 1.57 14.37 -25.26
N TRP A 20 0.72 13.63 -24.56
CA TRP A 20 0.22 12.33 -25.00
C TRP A 20 -0.63 12.54 -26.24
N ARG A 21 -0.19 12.02 -27.40
CA ARG A 21 -1.05 11.88 -28.57
C ARG A 21 -1.79 10.55 -28.44
N TYR A 22 -3.11 10.61 -28.41
CA TYR A 22 -3.99 9.43 -28.44
C TYR A 22 -3.97 8.65 -29.76
N ASP A 23 -3.17 9.12 -30.75
CA ASP A 23 -3.07 8.48 -32.05
C ASP A 23 -2.23 7.20 -31.97
N THR A 24 -2.88 6.10 -32.19
CA THR A 24 -2.37 4.73 -32.28
C THR A 24 -2.11 4.03 -30.93
N MET A 25 -3.15 3.83 -30.11
CA MET A 25 -3.06 2.82 -29.06
C MET A 25 -2.85 1.44 -29.72
N LYS A 26 -1.67 0.86 -29.53
CA LYS A 26 -1.48 -0.56 -29.84
C LYS A 26 -2.52 -1.34 -29.07
N LYS A 27 -3.33 -2.12 -29.78
CA LYS A 27 -4.31 -2.97 -29.16
C LYS A 27 -3.57 -4.12 -28.48
N TYR A 28 -3.45 -4.08 -27.15
CA TYR A 28 -2.85 -5.17 -26.40
C TYR A 28 -3.90 -6.26 -26.19
N ASN A 29 -3.53 -7.50 -26.44
CA ASN A 29 -4.40 -8.66 -26.19
C ASN A 29 -4.35 -9.12 -24.72
N ARG A 30 -3.32 -8.70 -23.99
CA ARG A 30 -3.11 -9.11 -22.60
C ARG A 30 -2.31 -8.04 -21.86
N ILE A 31 -2.75 -7.73 -20.65
CA ILE A 31 -2.09 -6.81 -19.71
C ILE A 31 -1.87 -7.57 -18.42
N PHE A 32 -0.67 -7.46 -17.86
CA PHE A 32 -0.34 -7.98 -16.53
C PHE A 32 -0.11 -6.80 -15.60
N VAL A 33 -0.78 -6.82 -14.46
CA VAL A 33 -0.54 -5.88 -13.35
C VAL A 33 0.13 -6.66 -12.23
N ILE A 34 1.30 -6.19 -11.82
CA ILE A 34 2.05 -6.78 -10.71
C ILE A 34 2.12 -5.74 -9.61
N VAL A 35 1.46 -6.01 -8.49
CA VAL A 35 1.50 -5.17 -7.29
C VAL A 35 2.58 -5.73 -6.37
N LEU A 36 3.55 -4.89 -6.03
CA LEU A 36 4.54 -5.22 -5.00
C LEU A 36 3.95 -4.80 -3.65
N ASP A 37 3.58 -5.79 -2.87
CA ASP A 37 2.95 -5.59 -1.58
C ASP A 37 3.82 -4.77 -0.64
N SER A 38 3.21 -3.83 0.07
CA SER A 38 3.86 -2.97 1.08
C SER A 38 5.04 -2.15 0.58
N LEU A 39 5.24 -2.01 -0.75
CA LEU A 39 6.35 -1.25 -1.31
C LEU A 39 5.93 0.19 -1.66
N GLY A 40 6.10 1.09 -0.70
CA GLY A 40 5.93 2.53 -0.91
C GLY A 40 7.23 3.21 -1.37
N ILE A 41 7.11 4.23 -2.22
CA ILE A 41 8.22 5.08 -2.68
C ILE A 41 7.92 6.53 -2.29
N GLY A 42 8.36 6.92 -1.11
CA GLY A 42 8.09 8.21 -0.49
C GLY A 42 6.68 8.31 0.11
N ALA A 43 6.45 9.40 0.84
CA ALA A 43 5.19 9.68 1.50
C ALA A 43 4.17 10.31 0.55
N MET A 44 2.90 10.05 0.81
CA MET A 44 1.79 10.78 0.21
C MET A 44 1.68 12.18 0.84
N PRO A 45 1.15 13.19 0.11
CA PRO A 45 0.99 14.55 0.64
C PRO A 45 0.13 14.64 1.92
N ASP A 46 -0.76 13.68 2.12
CA ASP A 46 -1.69 13.61 3.25
C ASP A 46 -1.33 12.55 4.30
N SER A 47 -0.15 11.94 4.21
CA SER A 47 0.29 10.87 5.11
C SER A 47 0.26 11.29 6.60
N GLU A 48 0.55 12.55 6.91
CA GLU A 48 0.49 13.07 8.27
C GLU A 48 -0.91 12.96 8.90
N ARG A 49 -1.99 13.04 8.10
CA ARG A 49 -3.37 12.87 8.57
C ARG A 49 -3.63 11.49 9.17
N PHE A 50 -2.83 10.52 8.74
CA PHE A 50 -2.91 9.13 9.17
C PHE A 50 -1.82 8.75 10.17
N GLY A 51 -1.06 9.73 10.65
CA GLY A 51 0.04 9.51 11.59
C GLY A 51 1.29 8.90 10.95
N ASP A 52 1.33 8.83 9.63
CA ASP A 52 2.45 8.28 8.87
C ASP A 52 3.48 9.37 8.59
N THR A 53 4.51 9.39 9.39
CA THR A 53 5.67 10.27 9.22
C THR A 53 6.85 9.47 8.71
N ASP A 54 7.65 10.06 7.82
CA ASP A 54 8.90 9.45 7.31
C ASP A 54 8.68 8.08 6.63
N VAL A 55 7.57 7.92 5.92
CA VAL A 55 7.23 6.67 5.22
C VAL A 55 7.86 6.63 3.84
N ASP A 56 8.84 5.77 3.65
CA ASP A 56 9.53 5.49 2.39
C ASP A 56 10.16 4.11 2.43
N THR A 57 9.33 3.09 2.33
CA THR A 57 9.79 1.68 2.41
C THR A 57 10.93 1.39 1.45
N PHE A 58 10.81 1.84 0.20
CA PHE A 58 11.87 1.58 -0.80
C PHE A 58 13.14 2.35 -0.48
N GLY A 59 13.04 3.62 -0.05
CA GLY A 59 14.17 4.41 0.38
C GLY A 59 14.90 3.78 1.55
N HIS A 60 14.19 3.38 2.59
CA HIS A 60 14.77 2.73 3.76
C HIS A 60 15.43 1.38 3.42
N ILE A 61 14.88 0.62 2.46
CA ILE A 61 15.54 -0.58 1.94
C ILE A 61 16.87 -0.22 1.26
N LEU A 62 16.89 0.80 0.41
CA LEU A 62 18.11 1.24 -0.29
C LEU A 62 19.19 1.78 0.67
N GLU A 63 18.78 2.43 1.75
CA GLU A 63 19.69 2.91 2.80
C GLU A 63 20.29 1.74 3.61
N ARG A 64 19.46 0.74 3.92
CA ARG A 64 19.87 -0.42 4.72
C ARG A 64 20.69 -1.41 3.90
N MET A 65 20.31 -1.62 2.66
CA MET A 65 20.95 -2.53 1.72
C MET A 65 21.86 -1.74 0.80
N GLN A 66 23.16 -1.81 0.99
CA GLN A 66 24.14 -1.09 0.15
C GLN A 66 24.01 -1.47 -1.34
N THR A 67 23.60 -2.69 -1.61
CA THR A 67 23.31 -3.20 -2.96
C THR A 67 22.05 -4.06 -2.94
N LEU A 68 21.19 -3.89 -3.93
CA LEU A 68 19.99 -4.68 -4.13
C LEU A 68 20.00 -5.26 -5.54
N ASP A 69 19.91 -6.59 -5.66
CA ASP A 69 19.97 -7.26 -6.96
C ASP A 69 18.60 -7.23 -7.67
N ILE A 70 18.30 -6.08 -8.29
CA ILE A 70 17.07 -5.84 -9.04
C ILE A 70 17.34 -5.30 -10.45
N PRO A 71 18.16 -5.99 -11.27
CA PRO A 71 18.64 -5.44 -12.53
C PRO A 71 17.51 -5.12 -13.54
N ASN A 72 16.47 -5.94 -13.57
CA ASN A 72 15.34 -5.72 -14.48
C ASN A 72 14.49 -4.53 -14.06
N LEU A 73 14.19 -4.36 -12.76
CA LEU A 73 13.45 -3.21 -12.25
C LEU A 73 14.27 -1.93 -12.42
N THR A 74 15.59 -1.98 -12.23
CA THR A 74 16.50 -0.86 -12.52
C THR A 74 16.42 -0.46 -13.98
N ARG A 75 16.54 -1.40 -14.91
CA ARG A 75 16.42 -1.16 -16.36
C ARG A 75 15.05 -0.60 -16.75
N LEU A 76 13.98 -1.00 -16.06
CA LEU A 76 12.63 -0.46 -16.25
C LEU A 76 12.47 0.96 -15.72
N GLY A 77 13.35 1.43 -14.84
CA GLY A 77 13.36 2.79 -14.32
C GLY A 77 12.91 2.91 -12.86
N MET A 78 12.86 1.83 -12.09
CA MET A 78 12.42 1.88 -10.69
C MET A 78 13.32 2.80 -9.86
N LEU A 79 14.63 2.73 -9.99
CA LEU A 79 15.56 3.63 -9.29
C LEU A 79 15.48 5.09 -9.74
N ASN A 80 14.84 5.37 -10.88
CA ASN A 80 14.59 6.74 -11.33
C ASN A 80 13.42 7.42 -10.60
N LEU A 81 12.61 6.65 -9.85
CA LEU A 81 11.51 7.16 -9.01
C LEU A 81 11.99 7.64 -7.65
N HIS A 82 13.15 7.19 -7.20
CA HIS A 82 13.70 7.48 -5.89
C HIS A 82 15.09 8.11 -6.01
N CYS A 83 15.31 9.21 -5.30
CA CYS A 83 16.60 9.85 -5.21
C CYS A 83 17.24 9.54 -3.86
N GLY A 84 18.18 8.65 -3.85
CA GLY A 84 18.91 8.26 -2.64
C GLY A 84 19.58 6.90 -2.77
N GLY A 85 20.37 6.56 -1.74
CA GLY A 85 21.13 5.33 -1.70
C GLY A 85 22.37 5.33 -2.61
N GLN A 86 23.07 4.21 -2.62
CA GLN A 86 24.30 4.03 -3.41
C GLN A 86 24.05 3.48 -4.83
N MET A 87 22.84 3.00 -5.08
CA MET A 87 22.48 2.45 -6.39
C MET A 87 22.22 3.56 -7.41
N GLN A 88 22.72 3.35 -8.61
CA GLN A 88 22.57 4.32 -9.70
C GLN A 88 21.29 4.04 -10.50
N PRO A 89 20.49 5.06 -10.80
CA PRO A 89 19.37 4.94 -11.71
C PRO A 89 19.82 4.60 -13.13
N ALA A 90 18.92 4.03 -13.93
CA ALA A 90 19.22 3.80 -15.34
C ALA A 90 19.33 5.14 -16.10
N ALA A 91 20.41 5.30 -16.84
CA ALA A 91 20.61 6.49 -17.69
C ALA A 91 19.54 6.56 -18.80
N GLU A 92 19.23 5.40 -19.39
CA GLU A 92 18.22 5.26 -20.44
C GLU A 92 17.24 4.11 -20.07
N PRO A 93 16.24 4.39 -19.24
CA PRO A 93 15.26 3.36 -18.85
C PRO A 93 14.45 2.88 -20.06
N ILE A 94 14.28 1.56 -20.17
CA ILE A 94 13.49 0.94 -21.24
C ILE A 94 11.98 0.96 -20.95
N GLY A 95 11.60 1.19 -19.71
CA GLY A 95 10.21 1.31 -19.26
C GLY A 95 9.70 2.74 -19.23
N ARG A 96 8.46 2.88 -18.81
CA ARG A 96 7.88 4.17 -18.41
C ARG A 96 7.59 4.07 -16.92
N PHE A 97 7.88 5.11 -16.19
CA PHE A 97 7.70 5.18 -14.75
C PHE A 97 7.12 6.52 -14.35
N THR A 98 6.32 6.53 -13.29
CA THR A 98 5.76 7.73 -12.67
C THR A 98 5.37 7.43 -11.25
N ARG A 99 5.15 8.48 -10.46
CA ARG A 99 4.46 8.39 -9.17
C ARG A 99 3.06 8.92 -9.33
N LEU A 100 2.11 8.23 -8.73
CA LEU A 100 0.71 8.62 -8.70
C LEU A 100 0.36 9.00 -7.26
N ALA A 101 -0.39 10.07 -7.09
CA ALA A 101 -1.01 10.39 -5.82
C ALA A 101 -2.40 9.76 -5.79
N GLU A 102 -2.71 9.04 -4.72
CA GLU A 102 -4.05 8.51 -4.48
C GLU A 102 -5.04 9.67 -4.34
N ALA A 103 -6.18 9.56 -5.00
CA ALA A 103 -7.24 10.54 -4.96
C ALA A 103 -8.39 10.16 -4.02
N SER A 104 -8.41 8.90 -3.58
CA SER A 104 -9.36 8.37 -2.61
C SER A 104 -9.06 8.87 -1.20
N ASN A 105 -10.07 8.88 -0.37
CA ASN A 105 -9.95 9.33 1.01
C ASN A 105 -9.98 8.12 1.95
N GLY A 106 -8.84 7.45 2.08
CA GLY A 106 -8.68 6.29 2.95
C GLY A 106 -7.24 5.79 2.92
N LYS A 107 -6.83 5.03 3.92
CA LYS A 107 -5.48 4.47 4.05
C LYS A 107 -5.46 2.94 3.90
N ASP A 108 -6.63 2.34 3.80
CA ASP A 108 -6.73 0.89 3.79
C ASP A 108 -6.42 0.28 2.42
N THR A 109 -5.94 -0.96 2.43
CA THR A 109 -5.57 -1.73 1.24
C THR A 109 -6.72 -1.83 0.23
N MET A 110 -7.96 -1.95 0.71
CA MET A 110 -9.14 -2.08 -0.16
C MET A 110 -9.36 -0.80 -0.97
N THR A 111 -9.23 0.37 -0.34
CA THR A 111 -9.34 1.68 -0.99
C THR A 111 -8.31 1.81 -2.11
N GLY A 112 -7.05 1.48 -1.85
CA GLY A 112 -5.98 1.53 -2.86
C GLY A 112 -6.24 0.58 -4.04
N HIS A 113 -6.66 -0.65 -3.79
CA HIS A 113 -6.97 -1.61 -4.85
C HIS A 113 -8.17 -1.18 -5.69
N TRP A 114 -9.20 -0.61 -5.08
CA TRP A 114 -10.36 -0.09 -5.80
C TRP A 114 -9.98 1.09 -6.68
N GLU A 115 -9.12 1.97 -6.20
CA GLU A 115 -8.66 3.11 -7.00
C GLU A 115 -7.82 2.67 -8.20
N MET A 116 -6.96 1.67 -8.06
CA MET A 116 -6.25 1.07 -9.20
C MET A 116 -7.21 0.54 -10.28
N MET A 117 -8.41 0.13 -9.87
CA MET A 117 -9.48 -0.31 -10.80
C MET A 117 -10.40 0.83 -11.26
N GLY A 118 -10.09 2.07 -10.89
CA GLY A 118 -10.84 3.27 -11.32
C GLY A 118 -12.00 3.66 -10.40
N ILE A 119 -12.10 3.08 -9.22
CA ILE A 119 -13.16 3.39 -8.24
C ILE A 119 -12.58 4.31 -7.17
N LYS A 120 -12.98 5.57 -7.19
CA LYS A 120 -12.60 6.53 -6.16
C LYS A 120 -13.48 6.39 -4.92
N THR A 121 -12.86 6.18 -3.77
CA THR A 121 -13.53 6.12 -2.47
C THR A 121 -13.56 7.50 -1.83
N GLU A 122 -14.75 8.11 -1.73
CA GLU A 122 -14.92 9.42 -1.12
C GLU A 122 -15.06 9.35 0.41
N LYS A 123 -15.76 8.32 0.89
CA LYS A 123 -15.93 8.05 2.31
C LYS A 123 -15.07 6.85 2.69
N PRO A 124 -14.06 7.02 3.57
CA PRO A 124 -13.24 5.91 3.99
C PRO A 124 -14.06 4.84 4.69
N PHE A 125 -13.62 3.60 4.58
CA PHE A 125 -14.21 2.50 5.32
C PHE A 125 -14.04 2.71 6.82
N LYS A 126 -15.00 2.21 7.60
CA LYS A 126 -14.86 2.18 9.05
C LYS A 126 -13.79 1.15 9.41
N THR A 127 -12.82 1.59 10.18
CA THR A 127 -11.79 0.73 10.75
C THR A 127 -12.08 0.47 12.23
N PHE A 128 -11.62 -0.66 12.74
CA PHE A 128 -11.83 -1.08 14.13
C PHE A 128 -10.49 -1.46 14.80
N THR A 129 -9.42 -0.74 14.40
CA THR A 129 -8.05 -1.06 14.81
C THR A 129 -7.78 -0.74 16.28
N GLU A 130 -8.46 0.24 16.88
CA GLU A 130 -8.20 0.65 18.25
C GLU A 130 -8.81 -0.31 19.30
N HIS A 131 -10.04 -0.79 19.08
CA HIS A 131 -10.82 -1.51 20.10
C HIS A 131 -11.43 -2.83 19.59
N GLY A 132 -11.11 -3.24 18.36
CA GLY A 132 -11.79 -4.37 17.72
C GLY A 132 -13.22 -4.02 17.30
N PHE A 133 -13.97 -5.01 16.88
CA PHE A 133 -15.37 -4.85 16.49
C PHE A 133 -16.27 -4.54 17.69
N PRO A 134 -17.36 -3.79 17.48
CA PRO A 134 -18.34 -3.48 18.55
C PRO A 134 -18.86 -4.74 19.23
N PRO A 135 -19.09 -4.70 20.57
CA PRO A 135 -19.58 -5.85 21.32
C PRO A 135 -20.90 -6.42 20.78
N GLU A 136 -21.77 -5.57 20.25
CA GLU A 136 -23.06 -5.98 19.69
C GLU A 136 -22.88 -6.85 18.44
N LEU A 137 -21.89 -6.52 17.60
CA LEU A 137 -21.56 -7.30 16.41
C LEU A 137 -20.98 -8.65 16.80
N ILE A 138 -20.09 -8.68 17.79
CA ILE A 138 -19.50 -9.92 18.31
C ILE A 138 -20.58 -10.82 18.90
N ALA A 139 -21.47 -10.27 19.72
CA ALA A 139 -22.57 -11.03 20.33
C ALA A 139 -23.52 -11.63 19.29
N GLU A 140 -23.87 -10.88 18.24
CA GLU A 140 -24.70 -11.40 17.17
C GLU A 140 -23.96 -12.48 16.35
N LEU A 141 -22.66 -12.31 16.11
CA LEU A 141 -21.84 -13.32 15.44
C LEU A 141 -21.79 -14.62 16.27
N GLU A 142 -21.51 -14.54 17.57
CA GLU A 142 -21.51 -15.70 18.49
C GLU A 142 -22.85 -16.43 18.45
N LYS A 143 -23.95 -15.70 18.50
CA LYS A 143 -25.30 -16.23 18.45
C LYS A 143 -25.60 -16.96 17.15
N GLN A 144 -25.19 -16.39 16.00
CA GLN A 144 -25.43 -16.98 14.69
C GLN A 144 -24.55 -18.21 14.43
N CYS A 145 -23.30 -18.16 14.85
CA CYS A 145 -22.34 -19.24 14.64
C CYS A 145 -22.37 -20.32 15.73
N GLY A 146 -22.96 -20.03 16.89
CA GLY A 146 -22.97 -20.94 18.05
C GLY A 146 -21.59 -21.19 18.66
N LYS A 147 -20.62 -20.30 18.34
CA LYS A 147 -19.24 -20.40 18.81
C LYS A 147 -18.85 -19.16 19.59
N LYS A 148 -17.99 -19.32 20.58
CA LYS A 148 -17.40 -18.23 21.33
C LYS A 148 -16.35 -17.51 20.47
N VAL A 149 -16.38 -16.19 20.44
CA VAL A 149 -15.34 -15.39 19.77
C VAL A 149 -14.18 -15.12 20.74
N ILE A 150 -12.98 -15.30 20.24
CA ILE A 150 -11.73 -14.92 20.88
C ILE A 150 -10.93 -14.00 19.94
N GLY A 151 -10.05 -13.17 20.51
CA GLY A 151 -9.21 -12.27 19.74
C GLY A 151 -9.75 -10.85 19.72
N ASN A 152 -10.77 -10.57 18.96
CA ASN A 152 -11.40 -9.25 18.73
C ASN A 152 -10.49 -8.02 18.97
N LYS A 153 -9.33 -8.03 18.35
CA LYS A 153 -8.31 -6.98 18.45
C LYS A 153 -7.62 -6.79 17.10
N SER A 154 -6.89 -5.71 16.97
CA SER A 154 -6.00 -5.52 15.81
C SER A 154 -4.80 -6.43 15.94
N ALA A 155 -4.50 -7.20 14.90
CA ALA A 155 -3.36 -8.10 14.85
C ALA A 155 -2.98 -8.48 13.42
N SER A 156 -1.75 -8.95 13.25
CA SER A 156 -1.34 -9.70 12.07
C SER A 156 -1.99 -11.09 12.08
N GLY A 157 -2.41 -11.60 10.92
CA GLY A 157 -3.03 -12.93 10.82
C GLY A 157 -2.13 -14.06 11.31
N THR A 158 -0.82 -13.98 11.08
CA THR A 158 0.15 -14.97 11.56
C THR A 158 0.32 -14.90 13.07
N GLU A 159 0.45 -13.71 13.65
CA GLU A 159 0.61 -13.52 15.09
C GLU A 159 -0.60 -13.97 15.88
N ILE A 160 -1.81 -13.64 15.43
CA ILE A 160 -3.04 -14.00 16.15
C ILE A 160 -3.30 -15.51 16.11
N ILE A 161 -2.92 -16.18 15.03
CA ILE A 161 -3.02 -17.64 14.93
C ILE A 161 -2.01 -18.32 15.86
N GLU A 162 -0.79 -17.79 15.93
CA GLU A 162 0.25 -18.29 16.86
C GLU A 162 -0.18 -18.10 18.31
N GLU A 163 -0.79 -16.95 18.62
CA GLU A 163 -1.25 -16.63 19.98
C GLU A 163 -2.48 -17.46 20.42
N LEU A 164 -3.48 -17.60 19.54
CA LEU A 164 -4.81 -18.10 19.92
C LEU A 164 -5.22 -19.42 19.25
N GLY A 165 -4.41 -19.92 18.30
CA GLY A 165 -4.79 -21.10 17.51
C GLY A 165 -4.95 -22.36 18.36
N GLU A 166 -4.10 -22.58 19.36
CA GLU A 166 -4.25 -23.72 20.28
C GLU A 166 -5.52 -23.61 21.13
N GLU A 167 -5.86 -22.40 21.57
CA GLU A 167 -7.07 -22.14 22.33
C GLU A 167 -8.32 -22.35 21.48
N GLU A 168 -8.31 -21.89 20.23
CA GLU A 168 -9.40 -22.09 19.28
C GLU A 168 -9.69 -23.58 19.09
N ILE A 169 -8.66 -24.39 18.83
CA ILE A 169 -8.79 -25.84 18.63
C ILE A 169 -9.31 -26.51 19.89
N LYS A 170 -8.77 -26.15 21.05
CA LYS A 170 -9.12 -26.78 22.34
C LYS A 170 -10.56 -26.50 22.79
N ASN A 171 -11.00 -25.25 22.60
CA ASN A 171 -12.29 -24.78 23.11
C ASN A 171 -13.38 -24.78 22.02
N GLY A 172 -13.05 -25.02 20.76
CA GLY A 172 -13.97 -24.91 19.64
C GLY A 172 -14.46 -23.49 19.40
N SER A 173 -13.70 -22.50 19.86
CA SER A 173 -13.97 -21.08 19.67
C SER A 173 -13.69 -20.64 18.23
N MET A 174 -13.81 -19.35 17.95
CA MET A 174 -13.55 -18.75 16.64
C MET A 174 -12.71 -17.51 16.84
N ILE A 175 -11.57 -17.46 16.17
CA ILE A 175 -10.71 -16.27 16.14
C ILE A 175 -11.34 -15.22 15.23
N VAL A 176 -11.56 -14.02 15.78
CA VAL A 176 -11.98 -12.83 15.04
C VAL A 176 -11.01 -11.71 15.35
N TYR A 177 -10.48 -11.08 14.31
CA TYR A 177 -9.53 -9.98 14.48
C TYR A 177 -9.71 -8.94 13.37
N THR A 178 -9.20 -7.74 13.58
CA THR A 178 -9.10 -6.72 12.55
C THR A 178 -7.67 -6.71 12.01
N SER A 179 -7.50 -6.48 10.70
CA SER A 179 -6.17 -6.24 10.16
C SER A 179 -5.54 -5.02 10.79
N ALA A 180 -4.23 -5.05 10.96
CA ALA A 180 -3.45 -3.90 11.41
C ALA A 180 -3.25 -2.87 10.29
N ASP A 181 -3.60 -3.24 9.04
CA ASP A 181 -3.45 -2.41 7.82
C ASP A 181 -4.68 -1.54 7.54
#